data_9693490cff8f236e798bc3b8e8b0c60f
#
_entry.id   9693490cff8f236e798bc3b8e8b0c60f
#
_cell.length_a   1.000
_cell.length_b   1.000
_cell.length_c   1.000
_cell.angle_alpha   90.00
_cell.angle_beta   90.00
_cell.angle_gamma   90.00
#
_symmetry.space_group_name_H-M   'P 1'
#
loop_
_entity.id
_entity.type
_entity.pdbx_description
1 polymer ?
#
loop_
_entity_poly.entity_id
_entity_poly.type
_entity_poly.pdbx_seq_one_letter_code
_entity_poly.pdbx_strand_id
1 'polypeptide(L)'
;NIYNFAYYGLYSPVFLLSYLLPFVKMSDYLIAASFTCLASAVVLLYFWLIKRGFSQTVSFLTALLFLLSAPMIFQSYNQIMFVNYMPFLCMALWGVDSFLEKGKPLLYLSGVFLMIMTSFYFSIGGILVLILYGLHRYFMLQDSLGKKIRFLDFLRDGIRFLGPILTAILLSAFFLVPTAMALHGGR
;
A
#
# COMPACT_ATOMS: atom_id res chain seq x y z
N ASN A 1 2.93 20.89 -19.14
CA ASN A 1 1.62 20.50 -18.61
C ASN A 1 1.79 19.93 -17.20
N ILE A 2 1.28 20.61 -16.17
CA ILE A 2 1.42 20.24 -14.74
C ILE A 2 0.94 18.79 -14.49
N TYR A 3 -0.06 18.33 -15.23
CA TYR A 3 -0.61 16.98 -15.11
C TYR A 3 0.38 15.85 -15.46
N ASN A 4 1.39 16.13 -16.29
CA ASN A 4 2.46 15.15 -16.57
C ASN A 4 3.36 14.91 -15.35
N PHE A 5 3.50 15.91 -14.48
CA PHE A 5 4.26 15.76 -13.23
C PHE A 5 3.52 14.96 -12.16
N ALA A 6 2.20 14.86 -12.25
CA ALA A 6 1.39 14.01 -11.37
C ALA A 6 1.78 12.53 -11.53
N TYR A 7 2.12 12.09 -12.74
CA TYR A 7 2.65 10.76 -13.01
C TYR A 7 3.93 10.47 -12.23
N TYR A 8 4.77 11.48 -12.03
CA TYR A 8 6.04 11.37 -11.31
C TYR A 8 5.94 11.60 -9.81
N GLY A 9 4.75 11.49 -9.23
CA GLY A 9 4.55 11.53 -7.77
C GLY A 9 4.49 12.91 -7.14
N LEU A 10 4.18 13.96 -7.92
CA LEU A 10 4.04 15.32 -7.40
C LEU A 10 3.10 15.42 -6.19
N TYR A 11 2.04 14.60 -6.16
CA TYR A 11 1.07 14.55 -5.07
C TYR A 11 1.37 13.46 -4.03
N SER A 12 2.56 12.84 -4.11
CA SER A 12 2.97 11.87 -3.10
C SER A 12 2.99 12.54 -1.72
N PRO A 13 2.34 11.96 -0.71
CA PRO A 13 2.38 12.47 0.65
C PRO A 13 3.82 12.66 1.15
N VAL A 14 4.72 11.76 0.75
CA VAL A 14 6.14 11.84 1.09
C VAL A 14 6.78 13.10 0.52
N PHE A 15 6.47 13.48 -0.73
CA PHE A 15 7.00 14.70 -1.34
C PHE A 15 6.32 15.96 -0.80
N LEU A 16 5.02 15.92 -0.52
CA LEU A 16 4.30 17.04 0.06
C LEU A 16 4.84 17.43 1.44
N LEU A 17 5.33 16.48 2.23
CA LEU A 17 5.96 16.77 3.51
C LEU A 17 7.24 17.60 3.38
N SER A 18 7.92 17.60 2.21
CA SER A 18 9.11 18.44 1.99
C SER A 18 8.82 19.94 2.12
N TYR A 19 7.59 20.37 1.82
CA TYR A 19 7.19 21.78 1.97
C TYR A 19 7.20 22.26 3.41
N LEU A 20 7.16 21.35 4.39
CA LEU A 20 7.30 21.68 5.81
C LEU A 20 8.77 21.92 6.22
N LEU A 21 9.72 21.56 5.35
CA LEU A 21 11.16 21.65 5.60
C LEU A 21 11.89 22.47 4.52
N PRO A 22 11.53 23.75 4.29
CA PRO A 22 12.03 24.55 3.17
C PRO A 22 13.55 24.84 3.25
N PHE A 23 14.14 24.62 4.43
CA PHE A 23 15.58 24.81 4.68
C PHE A 23 16.43 23.57 4.29
N VAL A 24 15.79 22.42 3.97
CA VAL A 24 16.52 21.21 3.55
C VAL A 24 16.55 21.16 2.03
N LYS A 25 17.72 20.86 1.45
CA LYS A 25 17.84 20.65 0.02
C LYS A 25 16.97 19.46 -0.41
N MET A 26 16.23 19.60 -1.51
CA MET A 26 15.30 18.59 -1.99
C MET A 26 15.99 17.24 -2.25
N SER A 27 17.24 17.23 -2.73
CA SER A 27 18.03 16.00 -2.93
C SER A 27 18.23 15.24 -1.63
N ASP A 28 18.63 15.95 -0.56
CA ASP A 28 18.94 15.36 0.73
C ASP A 28 17.65 14.87 1.42
N TYR A 29 16.57 15.67 1.28
CA TYR A 29 15.25 15.27 1.74
C TYR A 29 14.78 13.97 1.09
N LEU A 30 14.88 13.85 -0.25
CA LEU A 30 14.43 12.67 -0.98
C LEU A 30 15.16 11.39 -0.54
N ILE A 31 16.47 11.49 -0.33
CA ILE A 31 17.27 10.37 0.16
C ILE A 31 16.81 9.97 1.58
N ALA A 32 16.77 10.93 2.49
CA ALA A 32 16.35 10.69 3.89
C ALA A 32 14.92 10.13 3.98
N ALA A 33 13.98 10.70 3.22
CA ALA A 33 12.59 10.25 3.18
C ALA A 33 12.47 8.82 2.64
N SER A 34 13.24 8.45 1.60
CA SER A 34 13.20 7.10 1.05
C SER A 34 13.80 6.05 1.99
N PHE A 35 14.90 6.38 2.67
CA PHE A 35 15.42 5.52 3.74
C PHE A 35 14.41 5.36 4.88
N THR A 36 13.73 6.44 5.27
CA THR A 36 12.70 6.39 6.30
C THR A 36 11.51 5.54 5.86
N CYS A 37 11.07 5.65 4.61
CA CYS A 37 10.01 4.81 4.04
C CYS A 37 10.43 3.33 4.02
N LEU A 38 11.65 3.03 3.58
CA LEU A 38 12.16 1.67 3.55
C LEU A 38 12.22 1.06 4.96
N ALA A 39 12.80 1.78 5.93
CA ALA A 39 12.85 1.36 7.31
C ALA A 39 11.44 1.14 7.90
N SER A 40 10.52 2.08 7.63
CA SER A 40 9.13 1.97 8.07
C SER A 40 8.42 0.76 7.47
N ALA A 41 8.64 0.44 6.19
CA ALA A 41 8.08 -0.74 5.56
C ALA A 41 8.56 -2.03 6.22
N VAL A 42 9.87 -2.15 6.49
CA VAL A 42 10.48 -3.31 7.16
C VAL A 42 9.93 -3.49 8.58
N VAL A 43 9.85 -2.38 9.34
CA VAL A 43 9.32 -2.37 10.72
C VAL A 43 7.84 -2.74 10.74
N LEU A 44 7.03 -2.17 9.84
CA LEU A 44 5.61 -2.48 9.73
C LEU A 44 5.40 -3.95 9.35
N LEU A 45 6.17 -4.47 8.40
CA LEU A 45 6.13 -5.88 8.01
C LEU A 45 6.47 -6.80 9.18
N TYR A 46 7.55 -6.49 9.92
CA TYR A 46 7.95 -7.25 11.11
C TYR A 46 6.82 -7.32 12.16
N PHE A 47 6.28 -6.16 12.56
CA PHE A 47 5.21 -6.13 13.56
C PHE A 47 3.91 -6.75 13.07
N TRP A 48 3.60 -6.63 11.79
CA TRP A 48 2.44 -7.29 11.20
C TRP A 48 2.57 -8.81 11.28
N LEU A 49 3.76 -9.38 10.98
CA LEU A 49 4.02 -10.81 11.09
C LEU A 49 3.94 -11.31 12.54
N ILE A 50 4.50 -10.57 13.50
CA ILE A 50 4.35 -10.87 14.95
C ILE A 50 2.88 -10.93 15.33
N LYS A 51 2.10 -9.93 14.91
CA LYS A 51 0.66 -9.90 15.19
C LYS A 51 -0.10 -11.06 14.55
N ARG A 52 0.40 -11.57 13.44
CA ARG A 52 -0.11 -12.77 12.77
C ARG A 52 0.23 -14.08 13.50
N GLY A 53 1.01 -14.04 14.56
CA GLY A 53 1.39 -15.20 15.38
C GLY A 53 2.67 -15.88 14.92
N PHE A 54 3.43 -15.29 14.00
CA PHE A 54 4.75 -15.82 13.64
C PHE A 54 5.76 -15.55 14.77
N SER A 55 6.74 -16.45 14.93
CA SER A 55 7.81 -16.25 15.91
C SER A 55 8.66 -15.02 15.57
N GLN A 56 9.29 -14.43 16.58
CA GLN A 56 10.16 -13.25 16.40
C GLN A 56 11.26 -13.50 15.36
N THR A 57 11.90 -14.68 15.42
CA THR A 57 12.96 -15.06 14.49
C THR A 57 12.47 -15.15 13.06
N VAL A 58 11.32 -15.80 12.81
CA VAL A 58 10.73 -15.91 11.48
C VAL A 58 10.32 -14.54 10.95
N SER A 59 9.70 -13.71 11.80
CA SER A 59 9.29 -12.36 11.44
C SER A 59 10.48 -11.48 11.07
N PHE A 60 11.58 -11.57 11.86
CA PHE A 60 12.81 -10.83 11.58
C PHE A 60 13.48 -11.28 10.29
N LEU A 61 13.65 -12.59 10.09
CA LEU A 61 14.25 -13.14 8.86
C LEU A 61 13.42 -12.78 7.62
N THR A 62 12.09 -12.84 7.70
CA THR A 62 11.21 -12.47 6.60
C THR A 62 11.33 -10.98 6.27
N ALA A 63 11.36 -10.12 7.28
CA ALA A 63 11.54 -8.68 7.09
C ALA A 63 12.93 -8.34 6.51
N LEU A 64 13.97 -9.07 6.92
CA LEU A 64 15.32 -8.94 6.37
C LEU A 64 15.37 -9.43 4.91
N LEU A 65 14.78 -10.58 4.59
CA LEU A 65 14.67 -11.08 3.21
C LEU A 65 13.88 -10.13 2.31
N PHE A 66 12.83 -9.51 2.82
CA PHE A 66 12.09 -8.47 2.10
C PHE A 66 13.00 -7.28 1.77
N LEU A 67 13.77 -6.77 2.75
CA LEU A 67 14.72 -5.68 2.55
C LEU A 67 15.79 -6.02 1.51
N LEU A 68 16.34 -7.24 1.57
CA LEU A 68 17.41 -7.71 0.69
C LEU A 68 16.90 -8.34 -0.62
N SER A 69 15.59 -8.31 -0.86
CA SER A 69 15.03 -8.88 -2.09
C SER A 69 15.49 -8.11 -3.33
N ALA A 70 15.73 -8.84 -4.41
CA ALA A 70 16.17 -8.24 -5.68
C ALA A 70 15.23 -7.11 -6.17
N PRO A 71 13.89 -7.22 -6.09
CA PRO A 71 13.01 -6.11 -6.44
C PRO A 71 13.23 -4.86 -5.58
N MET A 72 13.44 -5.01 -4.26
CA MET A 72 13.67 -3.87 -3.37
C MET A 72 15.00 -3.17 -3.68
N ILE A 73 16.06 -3.96 -3.85
CA ILE A 73 17.40 -3.42 -4.17
C ILE A 73 17.36 -2.74 -5.54
N PHE A 74 16.84 -3.42 -6.57
CA PHE A 74 16.80 -2.88 -7.93
C PHE A 74 15.96 -1.60 -8.02
N GLN A 75 14.79 -1.59 -7.41
CA GLN A 75 13.90 -0.43 -7.48
C GLN A 75 14.35 0.73 -6.60
N SER A 76 15.11 0.49 -5.53
CA SER A 76 15.66 1.57 -4.72
C SER A 76 16.60 2.49 -5.52
N TYR A 77 17.29 1.95 -6.54
CA TYR A 77 18.13 2.73 -7.44
C TYR A 77 17.36 3.33 -8.63
N ASN A 78 16.38 2.61 -9.15
CA ASN A 78 15.72 2.97 -10.40
C ASN A 78 14.43 3.76 -10.21
N GLN A 79 13.66 3.46 -9.14
CA GLN A 79 12.34 4.04 -8.93
C GLN A 79 12.04 4.29 -7.45
N ILE A 80 12.43 5.45 -6.99
CA ILE A 80 12.26 5.88 -5.59
C ILE A 80 10.79 5.78 -5.11
N MET A 81 9.83 5.97 -6.01
CA MET A 81 8.40 5.86 -5.69
C MET A 81 7.98 4.44 -5.29
N PHE A 82 8.67 3.41 -5.80
CA PHE A 82 8.44 2.04 -5.41
C PHE A 82 8.77 1.82 -3.94
N VAL A 83 9.89 2.37 -3.47
CA VAL A 83 10.30 2.28 -2.07
C VAL A 83 9.35 3.09 -1.18
N ASN A 84 9.00 4.30 -1.62
CA ASN A 84 8.17 5.21 -0.86
C ASN A 84 6.71 4.72 -0.69
N TYR A 85 6.21 3.86 -1.59
CA TYR A 85 4.86 3.31 -1.48
C TYR A 85 4.79 2.07 -0.57
N MET A 86 5.90 1.37 -0.33
CA MET A 86 5.94 0.12 0.44
C MET A 86 5.40 0.21 1.87
N PRO A 87 5.68 1.24 2.69
CA PRO A 87 5.10 1.34 4.02
C PRO A 87 3.58 1.42 3.99
N PHE A 88 3.00 2.06 2.97
CA PHE A 88 1.55 2.16 2.81
C PHE A 88 0.93 0.84 2.39
N LEU A 89 1.62 0.04 1.58
CA LEU A 89 1.21 -1.34 1.28
C LEU A 89 1.23 -2.21 2.54
N CYS A 90 2.29 -2.15 3.35
CA CYS A 90 2.37 -2.87 4.62
C CYS A 90 1.26 -2.43 5.59
N MET A 91 0.97 -1.13 5.64
CA MET A 91 -0.14 -0.58 6.43
C MET A 91 -1.50 -1.09 5.92
N ALA A 92 -1.69 -1.16 4.60
CA ALA A 92 -2.91 -1.68 4.00
C ALA A 92 -3.10 -3.18 4.27
N LEU A 93 -2.04 -4.01 4.21
CA LEU A 93 -2.08 -5.43 4.60
C LEU A 93 -2.51 -5.61 6.06
N TRP A 94 -1.95 -4.82 6.97
CA TRP A 94 -2.39 -4.80 8.36
C TRP A 94 -3.85 -4.34 8.50
N GLY A 95 -4.24 -3.37 7.68
CA GLY A 95 -5.61 -2.86 7.59
C GLY A 95 -6.60 -3.93 7.13
N VAL A 96 -6.23 -4.78 6.17
CA VAL A 96 -7.04 -5.92 5.72
C VAL A 96 -7.34 -6.87 6.88
N ASP A 97 -6.33 -7.24 7.69
CA ASP A 97 -6.57 -8.07 8.87
C ASP A 97 -7.51 -7.40 9.87
N SER A 98 -7.28 -6.11 10.16
CA SER A 98 -8.14 -5.34 11.06
C SER A 98 -9.58 -5.23 10.56
N PHE A 99 -9.76 -5.13 9.25
CA PHE A 99 -11.07 -5.07 8.62
C PHE A 99 -11.80 -6.42 8.69
N LEU A 100 -11.12 -7.51 8.34
CA LEU A 100 -11.70 -8.85 8.35
C LEU A 100 -12.01 -9.36 9.76
N GLU A 101 -11.14 -9.04 10.75
CA GLU A 101 -11.29 -9.51 12.13
C GLU A 101 -12.23 -8.62 12.97
N LYS A 102 -12.15 -7.30 12.78
CA LYS A 102 -12.81 -6.31 13.66
C LYS A 102 -13.79 -5.40 12.95
N GLY A 103 -13.93 -5.52 11.62
CA GLY A 103 -14.77 -4.66 10.81
C GLY A 103 -14.31 -3.20 10.71
N LYS A 104 -13.05 -2.87 11.07
CA LYS A 104 -12.52 -1.50 11.08
C LYS A 104 -11.86 -1.15 9.74
N PRO A 105 -12.49 -0.35 8.86
CA PRO A 105 -12.00 -0.09 7.51
C PRO A 105 -10.93 1.01 7.44
N LEU A 106 -10.78 1.86 8.46
CA LEU A 106 -10.00 3.10 8.36
C LEU A 106 -8.54 2.86 7.99
N LEU A 107 -7.86 1.92 8.65
CA LEU A 107 -6.46 1.60 8.38
C LEU A 107 -6.27 1.02 6.98
N TYR A 108 -7.22 0.20 6.52
CA TYR A 108 -7.23 -0.37 5.17
C TYR A 108 -7.42 0.71 4.12
N LEU A 109 -8.46 1.55 4.28
CA LEU A 109 -8.77 2.65 3.39
C LEU A 109 -7.61 3.65 3.31
N SER A 110 -7.07 4.09 4.45
CA SER A 110 -5.96 5.05 4.48
C SER A 110 -4.68 4.48 3.86
N GLY A 111 -4.38 3.20 4.08
CA GLY A 111 -3.26 2.53 3.43
C GLY A 111 -3.38 2.53 1.92
N VAL A 112 -4.55 2.13 1.40
CA VAL A 112 -4.81 2.13 -0.06
C VAL A 112 -4.78 3.55 -0.63
N PHE A 113 -5.39 4.53 0.05
CA PHE A 113 -5.39 5.92 -0.39
C PHE A 113 -3.96 6.49 -0.49
N LEU A 114 -3.14 6.35 0.56
CA LEU A 114 -1.76 6.83 0.58
C LEU A 114 -0.88 6.10 -0.44
N MET A 115 -1.13 4.81 -0.66
CA MET A 115 -0.47 4.01 -1.70
C MET A 115 -0.76 4.58 -3.10
N ILE A 116 -2.03 4.88 -3.43
CA ILE A 116 -2.44 5.47 -4.70
C ILE A 116 -1.82 6.85 -4.88
N MET A 117 -1.87 7.70 -3.84
CA MET A 117 -1.30 9.05 -3.87
C MET A 117 0.21 9.04 -4.04
N THR A 118 0.91 8.01 -3.56
CA THR A 118 2.36 7.89 -3.70
C THR A 118 2.76 7.44 -5.10
N SER A 119 2.08 6.42 -5.64
CA SER A 119 2.29 5.96 -7.01
C SER A 119 1.09 5.17 -7.52
N PHE A 120 0.33 5.75 -8.43
CA PHE A 120 -0.82 5.05 -9.00
C PHE A 120 -0.39 3.80 -9.78
N TYR A 121 0.78 3.82 -10.43
CA TYR A 121 1.27 2.70 -11.24
C TYR A 121 1.53 1.46 -10.36
N PHE A 122 2.32 1.61 -9.29
CA PHE A 122 2.60 0.50 -8.38
C PHE A 122 1.39 0.10 -7.54
N SER A 123 0.43 1.01 -7.34
CA SER A 123 -0.80 0.71 -6.61
C SER A 123 -1.67 -0.33 -7.28
N ILE A 124 -1.61 -0.47 -8.61
CA ILE A 124 -2.34 -1.51 -9.34
C ILE A 124 -1.88 -2.89 -8.86
N GLY A 125 -0.57 -3.12 -8.83
CA GLY A 125 0.01 -4.35 -8.29
C GLY A 125 -0.27 -4.52 -6.80
N GLY A 126 -0.17 -3.43 -6.02
CA GLY A 126 -0.48 -3.43 -4.60
C GLY A 126 -1.94 -3.81 -4.31
N ILE A 127 -2.90 -3.28 -5.05
CA ILE A 127 -4.32 -3.64 -4.93
C ILE A 127 -4.54 -5.13 -5.26
N LEU A 128 -3.88 -5.64 -6.29
CA LEU A 128 -3.93 -7.07 -6.62
C LEU A 128 -3.41 -7.93 -5.46
N VAL A 129 -2.28 -7.55 -4.86
CA VAL A 129 -1.75 -8.23 -3.66
C VAL A 129 -2.74 -8.19 -2.50
N LEU A 130 -3.39 -7.05 -2.25
CA LEU A 130 -4.40 -6.91 -1.19
C LEU A 130 -5.63 -7.79 -1.45
N ILE A 131 -6.08 -7.91 -2.71
CA ILE A 131 -7.21 -8.77 -3.08
C ILE A 131 -6.83 -10.25 -2.87
N LEU A 132 -5.67 -10.68 -3.36
CA LEU A 132 -5.22 -12.06 -3.20
C LEU A 132 -4.99 -12.41 -1.72
N TYR A 133 -4.39 -11.50 -0.95
CA TYR A 133 -4.22 -11.67 0.48
C TYR A 133 -5.56 -11.71 1.22
N GLY A 134 -6.47 -10.79 0.91
CA GLY A 134 -7.81 -10.75 1.51
C GLY A 134 -8.60 -12.02 1.23
N LEU A 135 -8.54 -12.55 0.01
CA LEU A 135 -9.15 -13.80 -0.38
C LEU A 135 -8.59 -14.99 0.43
N HIS A 136 -7.27 -15.10 0.51
CA HIS A 136 -6.60 -16.12 1.32
C HIS A 136 -7.01 -16.03 2.80
N ARG A 137 -7.03 -14.82 3.36
CA ARG A 137 -7.45 -14.59 4.75
C ARG A 137 -8.91 -14.92 5.00
N TYR A 138 -9.77 -14.59 4.06
CA TYR A 138 -11.19 -14.92 4.14
C TYR A 138 -11.39 -16.43 4.26
N PHE A 139 -10.76 -17.22 3.39
CA PHE A 139 -10.86 -18.68 3.44
C PHE A 139 -10.31 -19.25 4.75
N MET A 140 -9.17 -18.78 5.23
CA MET A 140 -8.62 -19.22 6.52
C MET A 140 -9.57 -18.91 7.70
N LEU A 141 -10.21 -17.74 7.70
CA LEU A 141 -11.16 -17.36 8.76
C LEU A 141 -12.43 -18.21 8.71
N GLN A 142 -12.96 -18.50 7.52
CA GLN A 142 -14.15 -19.35 7.38
C GLN A 142 -13.86 -20.80 7.81
N ASP A 143 -12.70 -21.33 7.44
CA ASP A 143 -12.25 -22.67 7.85
C ASP A 143 -12.11 -22.76 9.38
N SER A 144 -11.46 -21.78 10.01
CA SER A 144 -11.30 -21.72 11.46
C SER A 144 -12.64 -21.64 12.23
N LEU A 145 -13.68 -21.09 11.59
CA LEU A 145 -15.04 -21.00 12.14
C LEU A 145 -15.90 -22.25 11.84
N GLY A 146 -15.39 -23.22 11.07
CA GLY A 146 -16.13 -24.40 10.64
C GLY A 146 -17.36 -24.08 9.77
N LYS A 147 -17.40 -22.90 9.14
CA LYS A 147 -18.55 -22.44 8.34
C LYS A 147 -18.44 -22.91 6.90
N LYS A 148 -19.54 -23.50 6.40
CA LYS A 148 -19.68 -23.77 4.96
C LYS A 148 -19.85 -22.45 4.21
N ILE A 149 -18.98 -22.20 3.24
CA ILE A 149 -19.04 -21.01 2.40
C ILE A 149 -20.23 -21.14 1.44
N ARG A 150 -21.20 -20.25 1.57
CA ARG A 150 -22.29 -20.11 0.59
C ARG A 150 -21.88 -19.04 -0.42
N PHE A 151 -22.22 -19.26 -1.68
CA PHE A 151 -21.86 -18.33 -2.76
C PHE A 151 -22.36 -16.89 -2.52
N LEU A 152 -23.60 -16.74 -2.01
CA LEU A 152 -24.16 -15.43 -1.72
C LEU A 152 -23.44 -14.70 -0.58
N ASP A 153 -23.00 -15.43 0.46
CA ASP A 153 -22.23 -14.85 1.55
C ASP A 153 -20.85 -14.41 1.07
N PHE A 154 -20.21 -15.24 0.26
CA PHE A 154 -18.92 -14.91 -0.39
C PHE A 154 -19.02 -13.63 -1.25
N LEU A 155 -20.08 -13.52 -2.06
CA LEU A 155 -20.29 -12.34 -2.92
C LEU A 155 -20.53 -11.08 -2.07
N ARG A 156 -21.38 -11.17 -1.04
CA ARG A 156 -21.67 -10.05 -0.12
C ARG A 156 -20.41 -9.58 0.61
N ASP A 157 -19.65 -10.53 1.16
CA ASP A 157 -18.43 -10.21 1.91
C ASP A 157 -17.32 -9.69 0.98
N GLY A 158 -17.27 -10.19 -0.26
CA GLY A 158 -16.39 -9.68 -1.32
C GLY A 158 -16.71 -8.23 -1.69
N ILE A 159 -17.99 -7.88 -1.90
CA ILE A 159 -18.41 -6.50 -2.15
C ILE A 159 -18.04 -5.60 -0.96
N ARG A 160 -18.28 -6.05 0.26
CA ARG A 160 -17.90 -5.33 1.46
C ARG A 160 -16.37 -5.13 1.56
N PHE A 161 -15.59 -6.14 1.18
CA PHE A 161 -14.13 -6.07 1.16
C PHE A 161 -13.61 -5.05 0.15
N LEU A 162 -14.23 -4.95 -1.03
CA LEU A 162 -13.86 -3.99 -2.06
C LEU A 162 -14.25 -2.55 -1.71
N GLY A 163 -15.19 -2.35 -0.78
CA GLY A 163 -15.67 -1.04 -0.37
C GLY A 163 -14.56 -0.03 -0.04
N PRO A 164 -13.63 -0.32 0.88
CA PRO A 164 -12.52 0.57 1.20
C PRO A 164 -11.59 0.87 0.01
N ILE A 165 -11.35 -0.11 -0.88
CA ILE A 165 -10.55 0.11 -2.11
C ILE A 165 -11.27 1.12 -3.02
N LEU A 166 -12.56 0.89 -3.31
CA LEU A 166 -13.34 1.77 -4.16
C LEU A 166 -13.44 3.18 -3.57
N THR A 167 -13.64 3.29 -2.26
CA THR A 167 -13.65 4.57 -1.56
C THR A 167 -12.29 5.29 -1.68
N ALA A 168 -11.17 4.58 -1.52
CA ALA A 168 -9.85 5.16 -1.70
C ALA A 168 -9.61 5.64 -3.13
N ILE A 169 -10.06 4.89 -4.14
CA ILE A 169 -10.00 5.28 -5.56
C ILE A 169 -10.83 6.53 -5.80
N LEU A 170 -12.06 6.58 -5.27
CA LEU A 170 -12.93 7.76 -5.41
C LEU A 170 -12.35 8.99 -4.72
N LEU A 171 -11.77 8.85 -3.52
CA LEU A 171 -11.07 9.94 -2.84
C LEU A 171 -9.84 10.42 -3.61
N SER A 172 -9.20 9.54 -4.39
CA SER A 172 -8.05 9.88 -5.23
C SER A 172 -8.45 10.37 -6.63
N ALA A 173 -9.76 10.46 -6.95
CA ALA A 173 -10.24 10.80 -8.30
C ALA A 173 -9.78 12.18 -8.77
N PHE A 174 -9.64 13.16 -7.86
CA PHE A 174 -9.11 14.49 -8.18
C PHE A 174 -7.70 14.43 -8.79
N PHE A 175 -6.93 13.39 -8.50
CA PHE A 175 -5.60 13.13 -9.02
C PHE A 175 -5.63 12.13 -10.19
N LEU A 176 -6.38 11.03 -10.06
CA LEU A 176 -6.43 9.95 -11.04
C LEU A 176 -7.07 10.39 -12.37
N VAL A 177 -8.17 11.16 -12.30
CA VAL A 177 -8.89 11.58 -13.50
C VAL A 177 -8.04 12.51 -14.39
N PRO A 178 -7.44 13.62 -13.88
CA PRO A 178 -6.55 14.44 -14.69
C PRO A 178 -5.34 13.67 -15.22
N THR A 179 -4.77 12.74 -14.43
CA THR A 179 -3.64 11.91 -14.86
C THR A 179 -4.04 10.99 -16.01
N ALA A 180 -5.19 10.33 -15.92
CA ALA A 180 -5.71 9.47 -16.98
C ALA A 180 -6.01 10.25 -18.26
N MET A 181 -6.61 11.44 -18.15
CA MET A 181 -6.87 12.33 -19.29
C MET A 181 -5.56 12.79 -19.95
N ALA A 182 -4.53 13.13 -19.15
CA ALA A 182 -3.23 13.53 -19.67
C ALA A 182 -2.53 12.39 -20.44
N LEU A 183 -2.67 11.15 -19.96
CA LEU A 183 -2.13 9.97 -20.63
C LEU A 183 -2.90 9.62 -21.91
N HIS A 184 -4.22 9.81 -21.94
CA HIS A 184 -5.05 9.54 -23.11
C HIS A 184 -4.86 10.61 -24.21
N GLY A 185 -4.63 11.88 -23.83
CA GLY A 185 -4.48 13.00 -24.75
C GLY A 185 -3.20 13.00 -25.58
N GLY A 186 -2.40 11.97 -25.49
CA GLY A 186 -1.17 11.78 -26.25
C GLY A 186 -0.01 12.64 -25.76
N ARG A 187 1.14 12.05 -25.77
CA ARG A 187 2.43 12.75 -25.61
C ARG A 187 2.81 13.45 -26.92
#